data_e14eb8f3b803f79274176d7612fa55b5
#
_entry.id   e14eb8f3b803f79274176d7612fa55b5
#
_cell.length_a   1.000
_cell.length_b   1.000
_cell.length_c   1.000
_cell.angle_alpha   90.00
_cell.angle_beta   90.00
_cell.angle_gamma   90.00
#
_symmetry.space_group_name_H-M   'P 1'
#
loop_
_entity.id
_entity.type
_entity.pdbx_description
1 polymer ?
#
loop_
_entity_poly.entity_id
_entity_poly.type
_entity_poly.pdbx_seq_one_letter_code
_entity_poly.pdbx_strand_id
1 'polypeptide(L)'
;MHVVITGTSRGIGAELDAQLRTAGHEVSGTSRSGNEGIALDVTDARAQAALALSLDRRAVDLLICNAGIYPDKGQNLADGFPPQQWADTFAVNVTGVFLTVQALLPNLQLAGTPKIAIISSRLGSSDQAAGGSYIYRASKAAALNLGRNLAVDLAHLGIAVGIYHPGWVRTDMGGPQGEIEAKDSAAGLIAEFERLSLATTGSFRTWDGRDLPF
;
A
#
# COMPACT_ATOMS: atom_id res chain seq x y z
N MET A 1 8.59 9.39 14.41
CA MET A 1 7.23 9.10 13.90
C MET A 1 6.84 7.68 14.27
N HIS A 2 5.54 7.45 14.46
CA HIS A 2 4.99 6.10 14.51
C HIS A 2 4.41 5.73 13.13
N VAL A 3 4.91 4.66 12.56
CA VAL A 3 4.55 4.16 11.22
C VAL A 3 3.85 2.81 11.33
N VAL A 4 2.70 2.67 10.67
CA VAL A 4 2.03 1.36 10.52
C VAL A 4 2.21 0.89 9.08
N ILE A 5 2.64 -0.38 8.89
CA ILE A 5 2.88 -0.95 7.55
C ILE A 5 2.11 -2.26 7.42
N THR A 6 1.30 -2.39 6.38
CA THR A 6 0.67 -3.68 6.07
C THR A 6 1.57 -4.53 5.17
N GLY A 7 1.78 -5.81 5.56
CA GLY A 7 2.54 -6.78 4.75
C GLY A 7 4.05 -6.61 4.81
N THR A 8 4.64 -6.77 6.00
CA THR A 8 6.09 -6.60 6.25
C THR A 8 6.90 -7.90 6.21
N SER A 9 6.28 -9.06 5.93
CA SER A 9 6.97 -10.36 5.99
C SER A 9 8.03 -10.59 4.90
N ARG A 10 8.00 -9.82 3.80
CA ARG A 10 8.92 -9.96 2.67
C ARG A 10 8.89 -8.76 1.72
N GLY A 11 9.82 -8.76 0.76
CA GLY A 11 9.86 -7.80 -0.34
C GLY A 11 9.95 -6.36 0.11
N ILE A 12 9.22 -5.48 -0.57
CA ILE A 12 9.25 -4.02 -0.32
C ILE A 12 8.81 -3.69 1.12
N GLY A 13 7.79 -4.37 1.64
CA GLY A 13 7.29 -4.13 2.99
C GLY A 13 8.33 -4.43 4.08
N ALA A 14 9.11 -5.51 3.93
CA ALA A 14 10.20 -5.83 4.84
C ALA A 14 11.33 -4.79 4.79
N GLU A 15 11.68 -4.31 3.59
CA GLU A 15 12.69 -3.27 3.42
C GLU A 15 12.23 -1.91 3.99
N LEU A 16 10.97 -1.54 3.79
CA LEU A 16 10.38 -0.34 4.40
C LEU A 16 10.45 -0.42 5.93
N ASP A 17 10.06 -1.55 6.52
CA ASP A 17 10.12 -1.77 7.98
C ASP A 17 11.57 -1.63 8.49
N ALA A 18 12.51 -2.32 7.86
CA ALA A 18 13.91 -2.31 8.27
C ALA A 18 14.55 -0.91 8.17
N GLN A 19 14.34 -0.19 7.06
CA GLN A 19 14.92 1.12 6.85
C GLN A 19 14.31 2.18 7.77
N LEU A 20 12.99 2.16 7.97
CA LEU A 20 12.32 3.10 8.88
C LEU A 20 12.74 2.87 10.34
N ARG A 21 12.90 1.62 10.78
CA ARG A 21 13.46 1.31 12.12
C ARG A 21 14.90 1.80 12.25
N THR A 22 15.73 1.58 11.21
CA THR A 22 17.12 2.04 11.19
C THR A 22 17.20 3.57 11.26
N ALA A 23 16.25 4.29 10.65
CA ALA A 23 16.12 5.75 10.75
C ALA A 23 15.55 6.22 12.10
N GLY A 24 15.31 5.32 13.06
CA GLY A 24 14.85 5.67 14.41
C GLY A 24 13.34 5.87 14.54
N HIS A 25 12.55 5.40 13.56
CA HIS A 25 11.09 5.45 13.65
C HIS A 25 10.54 4.24 14.42
N GLU A 26 9.43 4.45 15.11
CA GLU A 26 8.67 3.35 15.69
C GLU A 26 7.81 2.73 14.58
N VAL A 27 7.96 1.42 14.33
CA VAL A 27 7.22 0.74 13.26
C VAL A 27 6.36 -0.38 13.82
N SER A 28 5.07 -0.32 13.55
CA SER A 28 4.09 -1.39 13.74
C SER A 28 3.89 -2.10 12.40
N GLY A 29 4.79 -3.05 12.10
CA GLY A 29 4.68 -3.91 10.93
C GLY A 29 3.64 -4.99 11.12
N THR A 30 2.91 -5.35 10.06
CA THR A 30 1.90 -6.42 10.12
C THR A 30 2.16 -7.53 9.10
N SER A 31 1.81 -8.75 9.46
CA SER A 31 1.83 -9.90 8.56
C SER A 31 0.70 -10.87 8.89
N ARG A 32 0.32 -11.73 7.95
CA ARG A 32 -0.75 -12.72 8.19
C ARG A 32 -0.41 -13.72 9.31
N SER A 33 0.85 -14.12 9.42
CA SER A 33 1.29 -15.05 10.46
C SER A 33 1.53 -14.40 11.82
N GLY A 34 1.75 -13.08 11.86
CA GLY A 34 2.15 -12.36 13.08
C GLY A 34 3.58 -12.63 13.55
N ASN A 35 4.35 -13.49 12.89
CA ASN A 35 5.70 -13.91 13.33
C ASN A 35 6.71 -12.76 13.37
N GLU A 36 6.48 -11.71 12.60
CA GLU A 36 7.38 -10.56 12.44
C GLU A 36 6.69 -9.24 12.80
N GLY A 37 5.67 -9.29 13.67
CA GLY A 37 4.92 -8.10 14.06
C GLY A 37 3.48 -8.42 14.47
N ILE A 38 2.55 -7.54 14.13
CA ILE A 38 1.14 -7.70 14.47
C ILE A 38 0.47 -8.64 13.45
N ALA A 39 -0.29 -9.62 13.92
CA ALA A 39 -1.06 -10.50 13.04
C ALA A 39 -2.20 -9.71 12.36
N LEU A 40 -2.21 -9.68 11.02
CA LEU A 40 -3.24 -9.01 10.25
C LEU A 40 -3.46 -9.72 8.91
N ASP A 41 -4.63 -10.29 8.71
CA ASP A 41 -5.20 -10.46 7.39
C ASP A 41 -6.00 -9.20 7.05
N VAL A 42 -5.56 -8.46 6.05
CA VAL A 42 -6.18 -7.17 5.69
C VAL A 42 -7.64 -7.34 5.22
N THR A 43 -8.05 -8.54 4.87
CA THR A 43 -9.42 -8.87 4.43
C THR A 43 -10.36 -9.20 5.58
N ASP A 44 -9.82 -9.45 6.78
CA ASP A 44 -10.60 -9.82 7.97
C ASP A 44 -10.93 -8.58 8.83
N ALA A 45 -12.20 -8.21 8.87
CA ALA A 45 -12.68 -7.07 9.66
C ALA A 45 -12.41 -7.23 11.17
N ARG A 46 -12.36 -8.47 11.71
CA ARG A 46 -12.02 -8.72 13.12
C ARG A 46 -10.54 -8.48 13.37
N ALA A 47 -9.66 -8.90 12.45
CA ALA A 47 -8.24 -8.63 12.53
C ALA A 47 -7.94 -7.12 12.42
N GLN A 48 -8.69 -6.38 11.59
CA GLN A 48 -8.60 -4.91 11.51
C GLN A 48 -9.02 -4.23 12.83
N ALA A 49 -10.11 -4.69 13.45
CA ALA A 49 -10.53 -4.18 14.75
C ALA A 49 -9.52 -4.50 15.86
N ALA A 50 -8.92 -5.70 15.84
CA ALA A 50 -7.86 -6.08 16.79
C ALA A 50 -6.58 -5.21 16.59
N LEU A 51 -6.21 -4.90 15.35
CA LEU A 51 -5.12 -3.96 15.07
C LEU A 51 -5.40 -2.58 15.69
N ALA A 52 -6.59 -2.01 15.44
CA ALA A 52 -6.99 -0.73 15.99
C ALA A 52 -6.95 -0.73 17.52
N LEU A 53 -7.44 -1.79 18.18
CA LEU A 53 -7.38 -1.95 19.64
C LEU A 53 -5.95 -2.06 20.16
N SER A 54 -5.05 -2.74 19.45
CA SER A 54 -3.64 -2.86 19.85
C SER A 54 -2.89 -1.53 19.81
N LEU A 55 -3.41 -0.57 19.05
CA LEU A 55 -2.89 0.78 18.88
C LEU A 55 -3.76 1.85 19.56
N ASP A 56 -4.62 1.47 20.51
CA ASP A 56 -5.53 2.39 21.19
C ASP A 56 -4.78 3.61 21.73
N ARG A 57 -5.30 4.81 21.44
CA ARG A 57 -4.75 6.12 21.84
C ARG A 57 -3.32 6.40 21.34
N ARG A 58 -2.79 5.64 20.42
CA ARG A 58 -1.50 5.92 19.81
C ARG A 58 -1.68 6.66 18.50
N ALA A 59 -1.02 7.81 18.37
CA ALA A 59 -0.98 8.52 17.10
C ALA A 59 -0.27 7.68 16.04
N VAL A 60 -0.80 7.68 14.81
CA VAL A 60 -0.16 7.10 13.62
C VAL A 60 0.18 8.24 12.67
N ASP A 61 1.48 8.52 12.55
CA ASP A 61 1.98 9.61 11.69
C ASP A 61 1.97 9.21 10.20
N LEU A 62 2.22 7.93 9.92
CA LEU A 62 2.25 7.40 8.55
C LEU A 62 1.64 5.99 8.52
N LEU A 63 0.60 5.82 7.72
CA LEU A 63 0.05 4.51 7.37
C LEU A 63 0.51 4.12 5.96
N ILE A 64 1.18 2.97 5.83
CA ILE A 64 1.61 2.41 4.54
C ILE A 64 0.78 1.17 4.22
N CYS A 65 -0.16 1.32 3.29
CA CYS A 65 -0.96 0.23 2.74
C CYS A 65 -0.15 -0.48 1.63
N ASN A 66 0.72 -1.41 2.05
CA ASN A 66 1.63 -2.13 1.15
C ASN A 66 1.15 -3.56 0.82
N ALA A 67 0.39 -4.21 1.69
CA ALA A 67 -0.11 -5.57 1.45
C ALA A 67 -0.82 -5.68 0.10
N GLY A 68 -0.46 -6.69 -0.69
CA GLY A 68 -1.04 -6.92 -2.01
C GLY A 68 -0.68 -8.28 -2.58
N ILE A 69 -1.46 -8.73 -3.57
CA ILE A 69 -1.24 -9.98 -4.30
C ILE A 69 -1.34 -9.76 -5.80
N TYR A 70 -0.67 -10.63 -6.58
CA TYR A 70 -0.64 -10.62 -8.03
C TYR A 70 -0.70 -12.07 -8.57
N PRO A 71 -1.85 -12.74 -8.47
CA PRO A 71 -1.95 -14.16 -8.79
C PRO A 71 -2.11 -14.47 -10.30
N ASP A 72 -2.52 -13.49 -11.11
CA ASP A 72 -2.83 -13.67 -12.53
C ASP A 72 -1.66 -13.37 -13.49
N LYS A 73 -0.43 -13.32 -12.96
CA LYS A 73 0.76 -13.10 -13.78
C LYS A 73 0.97 -14.26 -14.77
N GLY A 74 1.01 -13.93 -16.06
CA GLY A 74 1.25 -14.90 -17.14
C GLY A 74 0.04 -15.76 -17.51
N GLN A 75 -1.17 -15.51 -16.97
CA GLN A 75 -2.38 -16.20 -17.39
C GLN A 75 -2.84 -15.76 -18.78
N ASN A 76 -3.50 -16.69 -19.50
CA ASN A 76 -4.05 -16.44 -20.83
C ASN A 76 -5.55 -16.13 -20.76
N LEU A 77 -6.04 -15.27 -21.65
CA LEU A 77 -7.44 -14.85 -21.68
C LEU A 77 -8.39 -16.04 -21.95
N ALA A 78 -7.93 -17.05 -22.69
CA ALA A 78 -8.77 -18.16 -23.10
C ALA A 78 -9.16 -19.12 -21.96
N ASP A 79 -8.30 -19.29 -20.95
CA ASP A 79 -8.43 -20.32 -19.93
C ASP A 79 -8.05 -19.90 -18.50
N GLY A 80 -7.68 -18.63 -18.33
CA GLY A 80 -7.28 -18.05 -17.04
C GLY A 80 -8.38 -17.23 -16.33
N PHE A 81 -7.99 -16.56 -15.28
CA PHE A 81 -8.80 -15.55 -14.56
C PHE A 81 -10.09 -16.07 -13.91
N PRO A 82 -10.03 -17.13 -13.08
CA PRO A 82 -11.22 -17.68 -12.44
C PRO A 82 -11.88 -16.65 -11.50
N PRO A 83 -13.24 -16.66 -11.38
CA PRO A 83 -13.98 -15.66 -10.56
C PRO A 83 -13.49 -15.52 -9.13
N GLN A 84 -13.09 -16.60 -8.47
CA GLN A 84 -12.57 -16.54 -7.09
C GLN A 84 -11.28 -15.73 -7.01
N GLN A 85 -10.42 -15.83 -8.02
CA GLN A 85 -9.17 -15.06 -8.05
C GLN A 85 -9.42 -13.55 -8.17
N TRP A 86 -10.48 -13.13 -8.88
CA TRP A 86 -10.97 -11.75 -8.88
C TRP A 86 -11.39 -11.32 -7.49
N ALA A 87 -12.25 -12.09 -6.83
CA ALA A 87 -12.74 -11.79 -5.50
C ALA A 87 -11.60 -11.64 -4.50
N ASP A 88 -10.68 -12.60 -4.45
CA ASP A 88 -9.55 -12.59 -3.53
C ASP A 88 -8.61 -11.40 -3.79
N THR A 89 -8.33 -11.10 -5.06
CA THR A 89 -7.43 -9.99 -5.40
C THR A 89 -8.03 -8.64 -5.04
N PHE A 90 -9.32 -8.43 -5.31
CA PHE A 90 -9.99 -7.20 -4.92
C PHE A 90 -10.16 -7.09 -3.40
N ALA A 91 -10.41 -8.20 -2.72
CA ALA A 91 -10.47 -8.22 -1.25
C ALA A 91 -9.16 -7.73 -0.63
N VAL A 92 -7.99 -8.20 -1.12
CA VAL A 92 -6.69 -7.79 -0.60
C VAL A 92 -6.30 -6.39 -1.10
N ASN A 93 -6.28 -6.19 -2.43
CA ASN A 93 -5.65 -5.00 -3.04
C ASN A 93 -6.50 -3.73 -2.95
N VAL A 94 -7.81 -3.85 -2.68
CA VAL A 94 -8.76 -2.72 -2.64
C VAL A 94 -9.47 -2.65 -1.30
N THR A 95 -10.29 -3.66 -0.98
CA THR A 95 -11.10 -3.65 0.25
C THR A 95 -10.22 -3.64 1.49
N GLY A 96 -9.12 -4.42 1.51
CA GLY A 96 -8.16 -4.44 2.61
C GLY A 96 -7.49 -3.08 2.86
N VAL A 97 -7.20 -2.32 1.80
CA VAL A 97 -6.70 -0.95 1.91
C VAL A 97 -7.74 -0.06 2.60
N PHE A 98 -8.98 -0.10 2.13
CA PHE A 98 -10.06 0.70 2.70
C PHE A 98 -10.31 0.37 4.17
N LEU A 99 -10.42 -0.93 4.50
CA LEU A 99 -10.64 -1.39 5.89
C LEU A 99 -9.51 -0.97 6.83
N THR A 100 -8.26 -1.01 6.37
CA THR A 100 -7.11 -0.58 7.19
C THR A 100 -7.16 0.93 7.45
N VAL A 101 -7.46 1.74 6.42
CA VAL A 101 -7.63 3.19 6.59
C VAL A 101 -8.78 3.48 7.56
N GLN A 102 -9.92 2.81 7.38
CA GLN A 102 -11.10 3.00 8.24
C GLN A 102 -10.82 2.62 9.70
N ALA A 103 -10.15 1.48 9.94
CA ALA A 103 -9.83 1.01 11.28
C ALA A 103 -8.85 1.94 12.01
N LEU A 104 -7.89 2.54 11.30
CA LEU A 104 -6.85 3.40 11.88
C LEU A 104 -7.16 4.91 11.75
N LEU A 105 -8.31 5.28 11.22
CA LEU A 105 -8.69 6.70 11.09
C LEU A 105 -8.64 7.45 12.44
N PRO A 106 -9.12 6.91 13.56
CA PRO A 106 -8.98 7.56 14.86
C PRO A 106 -7.52 7.79 15.28
N ASN A 107 -6.63 6.86 14.96
CA ASN A 107 -5.20 6.96 15.27
C ASN A 107 -4.49 8.00 14.38
N LEU A 108 -4.86 8.08 13.11
CA LEU A 108 -4.36 9.10 12.18
C LEU A 108 -4.77 10.51 12.64
N GLN A 109 -6.00 10.68 13.13
CA GLN A 109 -6.50 11.96 13.64
C GLN A 109 -5.77 12.45 14.91
N LEU A 110 -5.04 11.60 15.63
CA LEU A 110 -4.23 11.96 16.78
C LEU A 110 -2.86 12.53 16.39
N ALA A 111 -2.41 12.33 15.15
CA ALA A 111 -1.13 12.83 14.68
C ALA A 111 -1.21 14.28 14.21
N GLY A 112 -0.10 15.02 14.32
CA GLY A 112 -0.06 16.42 13.91
C GLY A 112 -0.10 16.64 12.39
N THR A 113 0.54 15.75 11.63
CA THR A 113 0.60 15.79 10.15
C THR A 113 0.47 14.39 9.57
N PRO A 114 -0.71 13.76 9.73
CA PRO A 114 -0.89 12.36 9.35
C PRO A 114 -0.85 12.16 7.83
N LYS A 115 -0.29 11.02 7.43
CA LYS A 115 -0.10 10.63 6.03
C LYS A 115 -0.57 9.21 5.80
N ILE A 116 -1.12 8.97 4.61
CA ILE A 116 -1.44 7.63 4.11
C ILE A 116 -0.71 7.43 2.78
N ALA A 117 0.08 6.36 2.70
CA ALA A 117 0.73 5.92 1.47
C ALA A 117 0.09 4.62 0.98
N ILE A 118 -0.47 4.62 -0.22
CA ILE A 118 -1.07 3.44 -0.85
C ILE A 118 -0.13 2.94 -1.94
N ILE A 119 0.36 1.70 -1.78
CA ILE A 119 1.20 1.06 -2.80
C ILE A 119 0.32 0.48 -3.91
N SER A 120 0.28 1.19 -5.03
CA SER A 120 -0.38 0.75 -6.25
C SER A 120 0.64 0.26 -7.29
N SER A 121 0.41 0.49 -8.56
CA SER A 121 1.28 0.09 -9.67
C SER A 121 1.01 0.95 -10.89
N ARG A 122 2.04 1.20 -11.72
CA ARG A 122 1.85 1.75 -13.07
C ARG A 122 0.89 0.92 -13.92
N LEU A 123 0.77 -0.38 -13.60
CA LEU A 123 -0.18 -1.27 -14.27
C LEU A 123 -1.65 -0.93 -13.97
N GLY A 124 -1.93 -0.12 -12.96
CA GLY A 124 -3.25 0.42 -12.66
C GLY A 124 -3.60 1.69 -13.44
N SER A 125 -2.63 2.31 -14.11
CA SER A 125 -2.90 3.48 -14.96
C SER A 125 -3.76 3.09 -16.16
N SER A 126 -4.86 3.81 -16.39
CA SER A 126 -5.73 3.64 -17.55
C SER A 126 -5.05 4.14 -18.82
N ASP A 127 -4.17 5.14 -18.70
CA ASP A 127 -3.39 5.69 -19.79
C ASP A 127 -2.32 4.70 -20.30
N GLN A 128 -1.81 3.82 -19.43
CA GLN A 128 -0.78 2.83 -19.75
C GLN A 128 -1.33 1.41 -19.93
N ALA A 129 -2.52 1.28 -20.52
CA ALA A 129 -3.12 -0.01 -20.77
C ALA A 129 -2.31 -0.80 -21.83
N ALA A 130 -1.81 -1.99 -21.48
CA ALA A 130 -0.98 -2.83 -22.34
C ALA A 130 -1.50 -4.28 -22.46
N GLY A 131 -2.70 -4.56 -21.96
CA GLY A 131 -3.28 -5.91 -21.93
C GLY A 131 -2.64 -6.84 -20.90
N GLY A 132 -3.20 -8.03 -20.75
CA GLY A 132 -2.77 -9.05 -19.79
C GLY A 132 -2.98 -8.64 -18.32
N SER A 133 -2.76 -9.58 -17.41
CA SER A 133 -2.86 -9.33 -15.95
C SER A 133 -4.13 -8.57 -15.56
N TYR A 134 -5.25 -8.99 -16.13
CA TYR A 134 -6.53 -8.25 -16.06
C TYR A 134 -6.98 -8.00 -14.62
N ILE A 135 -6.85 -9.01 -13.75
CA ILE A 135 -7.28 -8.93 -12.34
C ILE A 135 -6.39 -7.93 -11.60
N TYR A 136 -5.08 -8.11 -11.69
CA TYR A 136 -4.13 -7.23 -11.01
C TYR A 136 -4.25 -5.78 -11.48
N ARG A 137 -4.28 -5.55 -12.81
CA ARG A 137 -4.44 -4.21 -13.39
C ARG A 137 -5.72 -3.55 -12.91
N ALA A 138 -6.85 -4.23 -13.00
CA ALA A 138 -8.14 -3.72 -12.55
C ALA A 138 -8.13 -3.41 -11.05
N SER A 139 -7.54 -4.28 -10.22
CA SER A 139 -7.44 -4.04 -8.78
C SER A 139 -6.56 -2.84 -8.44
N LYS A 140 -5.43 -2.64 -9.17
CA LYS A 140 -4.55 -1.49 -8.95
C LYS A 140 -5.14 -0.18 -9.49
N ALA A 141 -5.94 -0.23 -10.56
CA ALA A 141 -6.74 0.91 -11.02
C ALA A 141 -7.81 1.28 -9.97
N ALA A 142 -8.49 0.29 -9.39
CA ALA A 142 -9.44 0.53 -8.32
C ALA A 142 -8.76 1.13 -7.07
N ALA A 143 -7.57 0.66 -6.70
CA ALA A 143 -6.78 1.24 -5.60
C ALA A 143 -6.34 2.69 -5.90
N LEU A 144 -6.02 3.03 -7.15
CA LEU A 144 -5.76 4.41 -7.57
C LEU A 144 -6.99 5.29 -7.37
N ASN A 145 -8.15 4.85 -7.86
CA ASN A 145 -9.41 5.58 -7.70
C ASN A 145 -9.76 5.74 -6.21
N LEU A 146 -9.66 4.67 -5.42
CA LEU A 146 -9.89 4.70 -3.98
C LEU A 146 -8.98 5.73 -3.30
N GLY A 147 -7.68 5.72 -3.59
CA GLY A 147 -6.72 6.64 -2.98
C GLY A 147 -7.03 8.11 -3.29
N ARG A 148 -7.48 8.41 -4.51
CA ARG A 148 -7.88 9.77 -4.90
C ARG A 148 -9.13 10.24 -4.17
N ASN A 149 -10.13 9.38 -4.01
CA ASN A 149 -11.35 9.73 -3.26
C ASN A 149 -11.03 9.91 -1.77
N LEU A 150 -10.21 9.03 -1.17
CA LEU A 150 -9.74 9.20 0.20
C LEU A 150 -8.96 10.52 0.38
N ALA A 151 -8.16 10.93 -0.61
CA ALA A 151 -7.44 12.20 -0.55
C ALA A 151 -8.38 13.42 -0.47
N VAL A 152 -9.51 13.38 -1.18
CA VAL A 152 -10.53 14.43 -1.13
C VAL A 152 -11.26 14.41 0.22
N ASP A 153 -11.72 13.23 0.63
CA ASP A 153 -12.55 13.09 1.84
C ASP A 153 -11.76 13.37 3.13
N LEU A 154 -10.46 13.02 3.15
CA LEU A 154 -9.65 13.16 4.36
C LEU A 154 -8.88 14.49 4.46
N ALA A 155 -8.86 15.30 3.42
CA ALA A 155 -8.14 16.58 3.41
C ALA A 155 -8.62 17.53 4.52
N HIS A 156 -9.93 17.59 4.79
CA HIS A 156 -10.50 18.43 5.85
C HIS A 156 -10.10 17.97 7.27
N LEU A 157 -9.63 16.73 7.42
CA LEU A 157 -9.08 16.19 8.66
C LEU A 157 -7.56 16.41 8.77
N GLY A 158 -6.95 17.09 7.81
CA GLY A 158 -5.51 17.31 7.76
C GLY A 158 -4.69 16.10 7.32
N ILE A 159 -5.33 15.04 6.80
CA ILE A 159 -4.67 13.79 6.40
C ILE A 159 -4.31 13.84 4.91
N ALA A 160 -3.03 13.73 4.59
CA ALA A 160 -2.56 13.65 3.21
C ALA A 160 -2.52 12.19 2.73
N VAL A 161 -3.00 11.94 1.51
CA VAL A 161 -2.99 10.60 0.89
C VAL A 161 -2.18 10.64 -0.40
N GLY A 162 -1.15 9.80 -0.50
CA GLY A 162 -0.34 9.60 -1.71
C GLY A 162 -0.49 8.19 -2.26
N ILE A 163 -0.43 8.04 -3.58
CA ILE A 163 -0.50 6.75 -4.26
C ILE A 163 0.83 6.54 -4.99
N TYR A 164 1.41 5.34 -4.85
CA TYR A 164 2.78 5.13 -5.30
C TYR A 164 2.93 3.86 -6.14
N HIS A 165 3.74 3.97 -7.21
CA HIS A 165 4.29 2.83 -7.93
C HIS A 165 5.70 2.55 -7.41
N PRO A 166 5.94 1.35 -6.85
CA PRO A 166 7.22 1.01 -6.23
C PRO A 166 8.34 0.68 -7.24
N GLY A 167 8.05 0.71 -8.54
CA GLY A 167 8.94 0.19 -9.58
C GLY A 167 8.67 -1.27 -9.91
N TRP A 168 9.41 -1.83 -10.87
CA TRP A 168 9.43 -3.27 -11.11
C TRP A 168 10.56 -3.89 -10.29
N VAL A 169 10.21 -4.33 -9.10
CA VAL A 169 11.14 -4.69 -8.03
C VAL A 169 11.45 -6.18 -8.02
N ARG A 170 12.71 -6.56 -7.87
CA ARG A 170 13.16 -7.94 -7.66
C ARG A 170 12.66 -8.47 -6.32
N THR A 171 11.54 -9.17 -6.36
CA THR A 171 10.84 -9.80 -5.24
C THR A 171 10.14 -11.05 -5.75
N ASP A 172 9.58 -11.87 -4.86
CA ASP A 172 8.75 -13.03 -5.29
C ASP A 172 7.62 -12.62 -6.24
N MET A 173 7.01 -11.45 -6.01
CA MET A 173 5.94 -10.92 -6.85
C MET A 173 6.46 -10.38 -8.18
N GLY A 174 7.53 -9.60 -8.16
CA GLY A 174 8.10 -8.99 -9.37
C GLY A 174 8.86 -9.97 -10.24
N GLY A 175 9.46 -10.98 -9.62
CA GLY A 175 10.32 -11.98 -10.26
C GLY A 175 11.77 -11.51 -10.40
N PRO A 176 12.66 -12.41 -10.84
CA PRO A 176 14.11 -12.13 -10.93
C PRO A 176 14.48 -11.11 -12.01
N GLN A 177 13.56 -10.82 -12.94
CA GLN A 177 13.75 -9.84 -14.01
C GLN A 177 13.41 -8.40 -13.59
N GLY A 178 13.05 -8.18 -12.32
CA GLY A 178 12.78 -6.84 -11.80
C GLY A 178 13.95 -5.89 -12.07
N GLU A 179 13.63 -4.63 -12.38
CA GLU A 179 14.62 -3.62 -12.77
C GLU A 179 15.40 -3.05 -11.59
N ILE A 180 14.80 -3.07 -10.40
CA ILE A 180 15.40 -2.47 -9.20
C ILE A 180 15.36 -3.42 -8.01
N GLU A 181 16.26 -3.21 -7.05
CA GLU A 181 16.26 -3.94 -5.78
C GLU A 181 15.18 -3.42 -4.82
N ALA A 182 14.70 -4.29 -3.94
CA ALA A 182 13.71 -3.90 -2.93
C ALA A 182 14.22 -2.78 -2.02
N LYS A 183 15.51 -2.80 -1.70
CA LYS A 183 16.20 -1.78 -0.91
C LYS A 183 16.12 -0.39 -1.55
N ASP A 184 16.38 -0.29 -2.85
CA ASP A 184 16.39 1.00 -3.55
C ASP A 184 14.98 1.53 -3.74
N SER A 185 14.02 0.64 -4.04
CA SER A 185 12.60 0.99 -4.09
C SER A 185 12.11 1.54 -2.74
N ALA A 186 12.44 0.86 -1.64
CA ALA A 186 12.04 1.29 -0.29
C ALA A 186 12.64 2.66 0.07
N ALA A 187 13.93 2.86 -0.21
CA ALA A 187 14.59 4.15 0.06
C ALA A 187 13.93 5.32 -0.69
N GLY A 188 13.63 5.12 -1.97
CA GLY A 188 12.95 6.13 -2.76
C GLY A 188 11.51 6.39 -2.30
N LEU A 189 10.76 5.33 -1.98
CA LEU A 189 9.41 5.46 -1.43
C LEU A 189 9.40 6.24 -0.10
N ILE A 190 10.33 5.96 0.81
CA ILE A 190 10.45 6.69 2.08
C ILE A 190 10.66 8.19 1.82
N ALA A 191 11.55 8.55 0.90
CA ALA A 191 11.76 9.96 0.53
C ALA A 191 10.49 10.60 -0.06
N GLU A 192 9.69 9.87 -0.82
CA GLU A 192 8.41 10.36 -1.35
C GLU A 192 7.33 10.48 -0.24
N PHE A 193 7.31 9.57 0.73
CA PHE A 193 6.38 9.68 1.88
C PHE A 193 6.71 10.91 2.75
N GLU A 194 7.99 11.25 2.90
CA GLU A 194 8.41 12.47 3.60
C GLU A 194 7.91 13.74 2.91
N ARG A 195 7.95 13.77 1.56
CA ARG A 195 7.48 14.90 0.74
C ARG A 195 5.95 15.03 0.66
N LEU A 196 5.21 13.96 0.98
CA LEU A 196 3.76 13.97 0.94
C LEU A 196 3.20 15.03 1.89
N SER A 197 2.28 15.84 1.39
CA SER A 197 1.60 16.90 2.13
C SER A 197 0.20 17.11 1.59
N LEU A 198 -0.60 17.95 2.25
CA LEU A 198 -1.93 18.32 1.74
C LEU A 198 -1.86 19.02 0.37
N ALA A 199 -0.77 19.70 0.07
CA ALA A 199 -0.58 20.33 -1.25
C ALA A 199 -0.36 19.30 -2.39
N THR A 200 0.07 18.09 -2.05
CA THR A 200 0.33 17.00 -3.00
C THR A 200 -0.61 15.80 -2.79
N THR A 201 -1.64 15.95 -1.93
CA THR A 201 -2.60 14.87 -1.68
C THR A 201 -3.31 14.44 -2.95
N GLY A 202 -3.55 13.14 -3.11
CA GLY A 202 -4.16 12.54 -4.30
C GLY A 202 -3.20 12.33 -5.47
N SER A 203 -1.90 12.65 -5.34
CA SER A 203 -0.90 12.40 -6.39
C SER A 203 -0.62 10.92 -6.59
N PHE A 204 -0.31 10.55 -7.85
CA PHE A 204 0.19 9.23 -8.20
C PHE A 204 1.63 9.35 -8.71
N ARG A 205 2.58 8.77 -7.98
CA ARG A 205 4.02 8.96 -8.22
C ARG A 205 4.80 7.65 -8.22
N THR A 206 5.94 7.65 -8.88
CA THR A 206 6.90 6.56 -8.82
C THR A 206 7.75 6.65 -7.55
N TRP A 207 8.40 5.55 -7.20
CA TRP A 207 9.37 5.47 -6.09
C TRP A 207 10.51 6.50 -6.19
N ASP A 208 10.85 6.96 -7.39
CA ASP A 208 11.90 7.95 -7.69
C ASP A 208 11.33 9.36 -7.94
N GLY A 209 10.07 9.59 -7.60
CA GLY A 209 9.45 10.91 -7.53
C GLY A 209 8.89 11.48 -8.84
N ARG A 210 8.77 10.65 -9.89
CA ARG A 210 8.11 11.08 -11.13
C ARG A 210 6.59 10.95 -11.01
N ASP A 211 5.88 11.92 -11.58
CA ASP A 211 4.42 11.83 -11.68
C ASP A 211 4.02 10.75 -12.71
N LEU A 212 2.96 10.04 -12.41
CA LEU A 212 2.35 9.05 -13.30
C LEU A 212 0.95 9.47 -13.72
N PRO A 213 0.54 9.20 -14.96
CA PRO A 213 -0.84 9.38 -15.38
C PRO A 213 -1.74 8.31 -14.73
N PHE A 214 -3.02 8.65 -14.58
CA PHE A 214 -4.03 7.80 -13.97
C PHE A 214 -4.64 6.79 -14.95
#